data_5b1c519cf703421246c6ea48343866e8
#
_entry.id   5b1c519cf703421246c6ea48343866e8
#
_cell.length_a   1.000
_cell.length_b   1.000
_cell.length_c   1.000
_cell.angle_alpha   90.00
_cell.angle_beta   90.00
_cell.angle_gamma   90.00
#
_symmetry.space_group_name_H-M   'P 1'
#
loop_
_entity.id
_entity.type
_entity.pdbx_description
1 polymer ?
#
loop_
_entity_poly.entity_id
_entity_poly.type
_entity_poly.pdbx_seq_one_letter_code
_entity_poly.pdbx_strand_id
1 'polypeptide(L)'
;MIIRSKAPLRLGLAGGGTDVSPYSEIFGGAVLNATINLYAYATIIPGGDKTLFRAEDKNEAMEIASETVHGSTGSFSIAKGVYDRVISEFGLKPAPFSLTTYVDAPAGSGLGSSSTLAVAVLGAFAEWFRLPLGEYDIARLAWDIERNDLGMAGGKQDQYAATFGGFNFMEFSGNGKV
;
A
#
# COMPACT_ATOMS: atom_id res chain seq x y z
N MET A 1 22.17 6.62 0.38
CA MET A 1 21.06 6.71 -0.60
C MET A 1 19.77 6.92 0.20
N ILE A 2 18.86 7.78 -0.27
CA ILE A 2 17.53 7.98 0.34
C ILE A 2 16.52 7.76 -0.78
N ILE A 3 15.56 6.87 -0.53
CA ILE A 3 14.46 6.58 -1.46
C ILE A 3 13.20 7.19 -0.88
N ARG A 4 12.44 7.90 -1.71
CA ARG A 4 11.17 8.51 -1.32
C ARG A 4 10.08 8.15 -2.31
N SER A 5 8.94 7.75 -1.79
CA SER A 5 7.71 7.51 -2.54
C SER A 5 6.56 8.26 -1.91
N LYS A 6 5.60 8.66 -2.72
CA LYS A 6 4.33 9.21 -2.25
C LYS A 6 3.20 8.72 -3.12
N ALA A 7 2.03 8.55 -2.53
CA ALA A 7 0.81 8.18 -3.24
C ALA A 7 -0.34 9.09 -2.79
N PRO A 8 -1.22 9.54 -3.69
CA PRO A 8 -2.31 10.45 -3.35
C PRO A 8 -3.49 9.73 -2.70
N LEU A 9 -4.12 10.37 -1.73
CA LEU A 9 -5.41 9.98 -1.18
C LEU A 9 -6.54 10.27 -2.18
N ARG A 10 -7.72 9.68 -1.99
CA ARG A 10 -8.83 9.80 -2.94
C ARG A 10 -10.16 10.16 -2.27
N LEU A 11 -11.05 10.80 -3.03
CA LEU A 11 -12.47 10.94 -2.76
C LEU A 11 -13.25 9.96 -3.64
N GLY A 12 -14.08 9.11 -3.03
CA GLY A 12 -15.05 8.30 -3.76
C GLY A 12 -16.25 9.17 -4.14
N LEU A 13 -16.57 9.26 -5.42
CA LEU A 13 -17.65 10.11 -5.95
C LEU A 13 -18.91 9.31 -6.21
N ALA A 14 -18.79 8.09 -6.75
CA ALA A 14 -19.89 7.18 -7.02
C ALA A 14 -19.45 5.72 -7.09
N GLY A 15 -20.38 4.80 -6.89
CA GLY A 15 -20.17 3.35 -7.08
C GLY A 15 -19.39 2.64 -5.98
N GLY A 16 -18.99 3.33 -4.92
CA GLY A 16 -18.23 2.72 -3.81
C GLY A 16 -18.96 1.53 -3.22
N GLY A 17 -18.20 0.45 -2.95
CA GLY A 17 -18.74 -0.83 -2.50
C GLY A 17 -19.00 -1.84 -3.62
N THR A 18 -19.14 -1.40 -4.88
CA THR A 18 -19.28 -2.33 -6.02
C THR A 18 -17.94 -2.98 -6.41
N ASP A 19 -16.84 -2.49 -5.88
CA ASP A 19 -15.47 -2.99 -6.03
C ASP A 19 -15.07 -4.05 -4.98
N VAL A 20 -15.99 -4.37 -4.05
CA VAL A 20 -15.73 -5.29 -2.93
C VAL A 20 -16.16 -6.72 -3.31
N SER A 21 -15.32 -7.71 -2.93
CA SER A 21 -15.66 -9.13 -3.04
C SER A 21 -16.78 -9.52 -2.05
N PRO A 22 -17.72 -10.41 -2.41
CA PRO A 22 -17.88 -11.10 -3.68
C PRO A 22 -18.73 -10.35 -4.72
N TYR A 23 -19.15 -9.11 -4.42
CA TYR A 23 -20.06 -8.37 -5.31
C TYR A 23 -19.46 -8.14 -6.69
N SER A 24 -18.21 -7.65 -6.74
CA SER A 24 -17.53 -7.35 -8.01
C SER A 24 -17.32 -8.58 -8.90
N GLU A 25 -17.14 -9.76 -8.30
CA GLU A 25 -16.94 -11.01 -9.03
C GLU A 25 -18.24 -11.57 -9.61
N ILE A 26 -19.38 -11.32 -8.94
CA ILE A 26 -20.68 -11.87 -9.33
C ILE A 26 -21.41 -10.93 -10.29
N PHE A 27 -21.42 -9.64 -9.97
CA PHE A 27 -22.25 -8.65 -10.66
C PHE A 27 -21.45 -7.64 -11.49
N GLY A 28 -20.11 -7.69 -11.37
CA GLY A 28 -19.26 -6.60 -11.82
C GLY A 28 -19.39 -5.38 -10.91
N GLY A 29 -18.67 -4.34 -11.22
CA GLY A 29 -18.71 -3.09 -10.47
C GLY A 29 -18.18 -1.93 -11.26
N ALA A 30 -18.55 -0.72 -10.88
CA ALA A 30 -17.99 0.50 -11.45
C ALA A 30 -17.89 1.57 -10.37
N VAL A 31 -16.72 2.20 -10.28
CA VAL A 31 -16.42 3.25 -9.30
C VAL A 31 -15.89 4.49 -10.01
N LEU A 32 -16.38 5.63 -9.60
CA LEU A 32 -15.86 6.94 -9.96
C LEU A 32 -15.17 7.55 -8.74
N ASN A 33 -13.91 7.90 -8.87
CA ASN A 33 -13.16 8.58 -7.82
C ASN A 33 -12.20 9.62 -8.39
N ALA A 34 -11.68 10.48 -7.51
CA ALA A 34 -10.65 11.46 -7.84
C ALA A 34 -9.62 11.52 -6.72
N THR A 35 -8.35 11.60 -7.07
CA THR A 35 -7.31 11.84 -6.07
C THR A 35 -7.30 13.31 -5.65
N ILE A 36 -6.80 13.56 -4.45
CA ILE A 36 -6.74 14.88 -3.84
C ILE A 36 -5.29 15.23 -3.48
N ASN A 37 -5.05 16.48 -3.14
CA ASN A 37 -3.71 16.98 -2.77
C ASN A 37 -3.40 16.69 -1.29
N LEU A 38 -3.68 15.46 -0.86
CA LEU A 38 -3.25 14.84 0.39
C LEU A 38 -2.59 13.51 0.04
N TYR A 39 -1.52 13.14 0.74
CA TYR A 39 -0.68 12.03 0.36
C TYR A 39 -0.34 11.12 1.53
N ALA A 40 0.00 9.88 1.24
CA ALA A 40 0.84 9.06 2.08
C ALA A 40 2.27 9.09 1.55
N TYR A 41 3.24 9.14 2.47
CA TYR A 41 4.66 9.21 2.17
C TYR A 41 5.39 8.03 2.79
N ALA A 42 6.38 7.52 2.06
CA ALA A 42 7.31 6.52 2.55
C ALA A 42 8.75 6.94 2.20
N THR A 43 9.62 6.93 3.19
CA THR A 43 11.05 7.21 3.01
C THR A 43 11.86 6.04 3.53
N ILE A 44 12.68 5.43 2.67
CA ILE A 44 13.60 4.35 3.02
C ILE A 44 15.04 4.86 3.00
N ILE A 45 15.77 4.53 4.07
CA ILE A 45 17.22 4.70 4.16
C ILE A 45 17.81 3.30 4.37
N PRO A 46 18.40 2.68 3.32
CA PRO A 46 19.04 1.39 3.43
C PRO A 46 20.29 1.43 4.33
N GLY A 47 20.52 0.33 5.06
CA GLY A 47 21.69 0.15 5.92
C GLY A 47 21.36 0.29 7.41
N GLY A 48 22.42 0.24 8.24
CA GLY A 48 22.32 0.15 9.69
C GLY A 48 22.46 -1.28 10.20
N ASP A 49 22.37 -1.46 11.51
CA ASP A 49 22.50 -2.78 12.16
C ASP A 49 21.15 -3.45 12.39
N LYS A 50 20.06 -2.68 12.33
CA LYS A 50 18.68 -3.10 12.62
C LYS A 50 17.71 -2.47 11.65
N THR A 51 16.52 -3.06 11.57
CA THR A 51 15.41 -2.49 10.82
C THR A 51 14.56 -1.62 11.75
N LEU A 52 14.35 -0.36 11.34
CA LEU A 52 13.56 0.62 12.06
C LEU A 52 12.31 1.03 11.23
N PHE A 53 11.15 0.92 11.85
CA PHE A 53 9.91 1.46 11.34
C PHE A 53 9.49 2.67 12.18
N ARG A 54 9.11 3.76 11.52
CA ARG A 54 8.63 4.99 12.17
C ARG A 54 7.40 5.52 11.45
N ALA A 55 6.32 5.79 12.20
CA ALA A 55 5.12 6.47 11.72
C ALA A 55 5.05 7.86 12.38
N GLU A 56 5.43 8.90 11.66
CA GLU A 56 5.54 10.26 12.18
C GLU A 56 4.16 10.85 12.54
N ASP A 57 3.13 10.54 11.75
CA ASP A 57 1.75 10.96 12.00
C ASP A 57 1.14 10.37 13.26
N LYS A 58 1.69 9.24 13.75
CA LYS A 58 1.25 8.56 14.97
C LYS A 58 2.20 8.74 16.15
N ASN A 59 3.36 9.34 15.91
CA ASN A 59 4.46 9.42 16.86
C ASN A 59 4.86 8.03 17.42
N GLU A 60 4.92 7.03 16.54
CA GLU A 60 5.26 5.64 16.87
C GLU A 60 6.55 5.22 16.17
N ALA A 61 7.35 4.41 16.85
CA ALA A 61 8.53 3.78 16.29
C ALA A 61 8.67 2.34 16.78
N MET A 62 9.21 1.47 15.93
CA MET A 62 9.49 0.06 16.24
C MET A 62 10.84 -0.32 15.65
N GLU A 63 11.67 -0.94 16.46
CA GLU A 63 12.95 -1.52 16.05
C GLU A 63 12.87 -3.03 16.06
N ILE A 64 13.36 -3.67 15.01
CA ILE A 64 13.30 -5.12 14.83
C ILE A 64 14.68 -5.62 14.42
N ALA A 65 15.12 -6.77 14.93
CA ALA A 65 16.27 -7.46 14.37
C ALA A 65 15.98 -7.82 12.90
N SER A 66 16.93 -7.55 12.01
CA SER A 66 16.74 -7.62 10.55
C SER A 66 16.28 -8.97 10.00
N GLU A 67 16.44 -10.05 10.76
CA GLU A 67 16.07 -11.42 10.36
C GLU A 67 14.63 -11.82 10.71
N THR A 68 13.87 -10.98 11.43
CA THR A 68 12.56 -11.34 12.01
C THR A 68 11.47 -10.31 11.71
N VAL A 69 11.40 -9.81 10.49
CA VAL A 69 10.29 -8.91 10.08
C VAL A 69 9.02 -9.72 9.79
N HIS A 70 8.67 -10.69 10.61
CA HIS A 70 7.45 -11.46 10.42
C HIS A 70 6.37 -10.99 11.40
N GLY A 71 5.16 -10.85 10.89
CA GLY A 71 3.97 -10.58 11.70
C GLY A 71 3.09 -9.46 11.17
N SER A 72 1.82 -9.81 11.00
CA SER A 72 0.78 -8.98 10.40
C SER A 72 -0.03 -8.15 11.40
N THR A 73 0.42 -7.98 12.64
CA THR A 73 -0.34 -7.29 13.69
C THR A 73 0.35 -6.02 14.18
N GLY A 74 -0.45 -5.04 14.61
CA GLY A 74 0.01 -3.77 15.19
C GLY A 74 0.16 -2.63 14.19
N SER A 75 0.65 -1.50 14.67
CA SER A 75 0.69 -0.20 13.96
C SER A 75 1.49 -0.21 12.66
N PHE A 76 2.42 -1.13 12.50
CA PHE A 76 3.27 -1.27 11.31
C PHE A 76 2.89 -2.47 10.42
N SER A 77 1.70 -3.06 10.60
CA SER A 77 1.27 -4.26 9.86
C SER A 77 1.38 -4.10 8.35
N ILE A 78 0.94 -2.97 7.80
CA ILE A 78 1.03 -2.67 6.37
C ILE A 78 2.48 -2.64 5.90
N ALA A 79 3.33 -1.86 6.57
CA ALA A 79 4.74 -1.70 6.18
C ALA A 79 5.50 -3.04 6.24
N LYS A 80 5.23 -3.85 7.27
CA LYS A 80 5.80 -5.19 7.42
C LYS A 80 5.27 -6.15 6.36
N GLY A 81 3.96 -6.19 6.14
CA GLY A 81 3.34 -7.04 5.14
C GLY A 81 3.87 -6.75 3.73
N VAL A 82 4.04 -5.48 3.38
CA VAL A 82 4.66 -5.08 2.11
C VAL A 82 6.11 -5.58 2.04
N TYR A 83 6.90 -5.39 3.08
CA TYR A 83 8.29 -5.86 3.10
C TYR A 83 8.37 -7.38 2.98
N ASP A 84 7.62 -8.12 3.79
CA ASP A 84 7.62 -9.59 3.80
C ASP A 84 7.21 -10.14 2.41
N ARG A 85 6.18 -9.56 1.80
CA ARG A 85 5.75 -9.95 0.46
C ARG A 85 6.83 -9.65 -0.59
N VAL A 86 7.43 -8.49 -0.57
CA VAL A 86 8.49 -8.11 -1.51
C VAL A 86 9.70 -9.06 -1.39
N ILE A 87 10.15 -9.33 -0.16
CA ILE A 87 11.28 -10.26 0.06
C ILE A 87 10.96 -11.66 -0.45
N SER A 88 9.77 -12.18 -0.12
CA SER A 88 9.39 -13.56 -0.47
C SER A 88 9.11 -13.73 -1.96
N GLU A 89 8.36 -12.82 -2.58
CA GLU A 89 7.94 -12.95 -3.98
C GLU A 89 9.10 -12.78 -4.96
N PHE A 90 10.02 -11.87 -4.65
CA PHE A 90 11.17 -11.59 -5.50
C PHE A 90 12.46 -12.34 -5.08
N GLY A 91 12.39 -13.23 -4.08
CA GLY A 91 13.52 -14.02 -3.62
C GLY A 91 14.70 -13.18 -3.13
N LEU A 92 14.42 -12.03 -2.50
CA LEU A 92 15.43 -11.09 -2.04
C LEU A 92 16.00 -11.52 -0.68
N LYS A 93 17.21 -11.08 -0.41
CA LYS A 93 17.80 -11.26 0.93
C LYS A 93 17.35 -10.14 1.84
N PRO A 94 16.88 -10.44 3.07
CA PRO A 94 16.63 -9.41 4.08
C PRO A 94 17.86 -8.54 4.30
N ALA A 95 17.64 -7.24 4.42
CA ALA A 95 18.70 -6.27 4.68
C ALA A 95 18.16 -5.20 5.64
N PRO A 96 18.98 -4.66 6.55
CA PRO A 96 18.54 -3.63 7.49
C PRO A 96 18.25 -2.30 6.76
N PHE A 97 17.24 -1.59 7.25
CA PHE A 97 16.83 -0.29 6.73
C PHE A 97 16.07 0.52 7.79
N SER A 98 15.92 1.79 7.55
CA SER A 98 14.97 2.65 8.25
C SER A 98 13.84 3.05 7.29
N LEU A 99 12.60 2.75 7.64
CA LEU A 99 11.40 3.20 6.94
C LEU A 99 10.67 4.22 7.80
N THR A 100 10.50 5.42 7.28
CA THR A 100 9.67 6.46 7.88
C THR A 100 8.44 6.69 7.01
N THR A 101 7.27 6.66 7.62
CA THR A 101 5.98 6.91 6.96
C THR A 101 5.27 8.12 7.56
N TYR A 102 4.45 8.79 6.75
CA TYR A 102 3.57 9.87 7.16
C TYR A 102 2.33 9.89 6.27
N VAL A 103 1.17 10.14 6.84
CA VAL A 103 -0.09 10.27 6.09
C VAL A 103 -0.77 11.59 6.44
N ASP A 104 -1.12 12.38 5.41
CA ASP A 104 -1.73 13.71 5.57
C ASP A 104 -3.15 13.68 6.19
N ALA A 105 -3.78 12.50 6.25
CA ALA A 105 -5.13 12.33 6.80
C ALA A 105 -5.17 11.25 7.88
N PRO A 106 -5.98 11.43 8.94
CA PRO A 106 -6.09 10.44 10.01
C PRO A 106 -6.67 9.11 9.50
N ALA A 107 -6.31 8.02 10.16
CA ALA A 107 -6.90 6.71 9.92
C ALA A 107 -8.43 6.77 10.11
N GLY A 108 -9.18 6.09 9.25
CA GLY A 108 -10.65 6.10 9.30
C GLY A 108 -11.32 7.34 8.68
N SER A 109 -10.57 8.23 8.05
CA SER A 109 -11.11 9.41 7.34
C SER A 109 -11.98 9.08 6.12
N GLY A 110 -12.01 7.83 5.67
CA GLY A 110 -12.70 7.43 4.44
C GLY A 110 -11.99 7.81 3.14
N LEU A 111 -10.75 8.32 3.24
CA LEU A 111 -9.97 8.80 2.10
C LEU A 111 -9.02 7.74 1.49
N GLY A 112 -9.12 6.48 1.92
CA GLY A 112 -8.28 5.39 1.45
C GLY A 112 -6.85 5.40 2.04
N SER A 113 -6.64 6.01 3.21
CA SER A 113 -5.31 6.25 3.80
C SER A 113 -4.49 4.98 3.99
N SER A 114 -5.10 3.86 4.39
CA SER A 114 -4.44 2.57 4.57
C SER A 114 -3.84 2.05 3.27
N SER A 115 -4.67 1.92 2.25
CA SER A 115 -4.27 1.41 0.93
C SER A 115 -3.28 2.35 0.23
N THR A 116 -3.46 3.66 0.41
CA THR A 116 -2.53 4.66 -0.10
C THR A 116 -1.16 4.51 0.56
N LEU A 117 -1.12 4.22 1.87
CA LEU A 117 0.13 3.92 2.57
C LEU A 117 0.79 2.65 2.02
N ALA A 118 0.01 1.58 1.78
CA ALA A 118 0.52 0.35 1.19
C ALA A 118 1.18 0.61 -0.18
N VAL A 119 0.53 1.41 -1.04
CA VAL A 119 1.07 1.80 -2.36
C VAL A 119 2.35 2.63 -2.22
N ALA A 120 2.39 3.61 -1.31
CA ALA A 120 3.58 4.44 -1.09
C ALA A 120 4.77 3.60 -0.58
N VAL A 121 4.54 2.70 0.37
CA VAL A 121 5.57 1.81 0.91
C VAL A 121 6.06 0.83 -0.17
N LEU A 122 5.14 0.21 -0.91
CA LEU A 122 5.49 -0.71 -2.01
C LEU A 122 6.29 0.02 -3.10
N GLY A 123 5.89 1.23 -3.48
CA GLY A 123 6.63 2.06 -4.43
C GLY A 123 8.06 2.37 -3.96
N ALA A 124 8.26 2.62 -2.67
CA ALA A 124 9.60 2.84 -2.11
C ALA A 124 10.47 1.57 -2.14
N PHE A 125 9.92 0.39 -1.85
CA PHE A 125 10.63 -0.88 -1.96
C PHE A 125 10.90 -1.25 -3.42
N ALA A 126 9.92 -1.02 -4.32
CA ALA A 126 10.10 -1.27 -5.75
C ALA A 126 11.28 -0.47 -6.32
N GLU A 127 11.42 0.79 -5.96
CA GLU A 127 12.54 1.63 -6.34
C GLU A 127 13.86 1.14 -5.69
N TRP A 128 13.87 0.82 -4.39
CA TRP A 128 15.07 0.37 -3.71
C TRP A 128 15.63 -0.91 -4.32
N PHE A 129 14.79 -1.90 -4.54
CA PHE A 129 15.18 -3.20 -5.09
C PHE A 129 15.15 -3.26 -6.62
N ARG A 130 14.76 -2.16 -7.29
CA ARG A 130 14.61 -2.08 -8.76
C ARG A 130 13.72 -3.19 -9.30
N LEU A 131 12.55 -3.35 -8.70
CA LEU A 131 11.59 -4.38 -9.08
C LEU A 131 10.96 -4.06 -10.44
N PRO A 132 10.75 -5.07 -11.30
CA PRO A 132 10.14 -4.88 -12.61
C PRO A 132 8.60 -4.78 -12.50
N LEU A 133 8.10 -3.80 -11.75
CA LEU A 133 6.68 -3.58 -11.50
C LEU A 133 6.19 -2.35 -12.26
N GLY A 134 5.14 -2.54 -13.08
CA GLY A 134 4.36 -1.45 -13.64
C GLY A 134 3.26 -0.98 -12.69
N GLU A 135 2.52 0.05 -13.08
CA GLU A 135 1.47 0.66 -12.24
C GLU A 135 0.37 -0.36 -11.89
N TYR A 136 -0.09 -1.16 -12.86
CA TYR A 136 -1.07 -2.22 -12.61
C TYR A 136 -0.55 -3.30 -11.64
N ASP A 137 0.74 -3.64 -11.73
CA ASP A 137 1.36 -4.61 -10.83
C ASP A 137 1.42 -4.08 -9.41
N ILE A 138 1.80 -2.80 -9.24
CA ILE A 138 1.83 -2.12 -7.93
C ILE A 138 0.43 -2.08 -7.31
N ALA A 139 -0.58 -1.65 -8.06
CA ALA A 139 -1.95 -1.56 -7.56
C ALA A 139 -2.48 -2.94 -7.13
N ARG A 140 -2.28 -3.96 -7.98
CA ARG A 140 -2.69 -5.33 -7.71
C ARG A 140 -1.94 -5.93 -6.52
N LEU A 141 -0.62 -5.79 -6.48
CA LEU A 141 0.19 -6.34 -5.39
C LEU A 141 -0.15 -5.68 -4.05
N ALA A 142 -0.36 -4.37 -4.03
CA ALA A 142 -0.80 -3.66 -2.82
C ALA A 142 -2.17 -4.19 -2.35
N TRP A 143 -3.12 -4.44 -3.26
CA TRP A 143 -4.40 -5.05 -2.94
C TRP A 143 -4.24 -6.48 -2.40
N ASP A 144 -3.44 -7.32 -3.06
CA ASP A 144 -3.17 -8.69 -2.63
C ASP A 144 -2.60 -8.73 -1.21
N ILE A 145 -1.63 -7.86 -0.89
CA ILE A 145 -1.04 -7.76 0.45
C ILE A 145 -2.11 -7.43 1.48
N GLU A 146 -2.92 -6.40 1.23
CA GLU A 146 -3.93 -5.99 2.21
C GLU A 146 -5.02 -7.05 2.40
N ARG A 147 -5.51 -7.69 1.33
CA ARG A 147 -6.66 -8.62 1.40
C ARG A 147 -6.25 -10.04 1.76
N ASN A 148 -5.21 -10.56 1.14
CA ASN A 148 -4.83 -11.95 1.25
C ASN A 148 -3.78 -12.19 2.34
N ASP A 149 -2.76 -11.32 2.46
CA ASP A 149 -1.69 -11.52 3.43
C ASP A 149 -2.07 -10.96 4.81
N LEU A 150 -2.71 -9.77 4.85
CA LEU A 150 -3.07 -9.10 6.10
C LEU A 150 -4.53 -9.33 6.52
N GLY A 151 -5.37 -9.93 5.66
CA GLY A 151 -6.77 -10.20 5.96
C GLY A 151 -7.63 -8.95 6.19
N MET A 152 -7.22 -7.79 5.65
CA MET A 152 -7.94 -6.54 5.81
C MET A 152 -9.17 -6.50 4.90
N ALA A 153 -10.30 -6.03 5.40
CA ALA A 153 -11.50 -5.85 4.59
C ALA A 153 -11.40 -4.63 3.67
N GLY A 154 -12.02 -4.69 2.49
CA GLY A 154 -12.13 -3.56 1.55
C GLY A 154 -12.17 -3.96 0.09
N GLY A 155 -12.36 -2.97 -0.78
CA GLY A 155 -12.40 -3.12 -2.24
C GLY A 155 -11.02 -2.94 -2.89
N LYS A 156 -11.07 -2.67 -4.19
CA LYS A 156 -9.89 -2.52 -5.07
C LYS A 156 -9.59 -1.06 -5.42
N GLN A 157 -10.59 -0.17 -5.32
CA GLN A 157 -10.48 1.20 -5.83
C GLN A 157 -9.34 2.02 -5.25
N ASP A 158 -9.02 1.79 -3.98
CA ASP A 158 -8.07 2.63 -3.24
C ASP A 158 -6.64 2.47 -3.74
N GLN A 159 -6.21 1.23 -3.94
CA GLN A 159 -4.88 0.92 -4.43
C GLN A 159 -4.68 1.41 -5.87
N TYR A 160 -5.70 1.22 -6.72
CA TYR A 160 -5.66 1.72 -8.09
C TYR A 160 -5.67 3.25 -8.14
N ALA A 161 -6.54 3.92 -7.38
CA ALA A 161 -6.55 5.38 -7.30
C ALA A 161 -5.21 5.94 -6.80
N ALA A 162 -4.64 5.35 -5.76
CA ALA A 162 -3.36 5.77 -5.19
C ALA A 162 -2.17 5.57 -6.14
N THR A 163 -2.26 4.58 -7.03
CA THR A 163 -1.20 4.28 -8.00
C THR A 163 -1.30 5.18 -9.23
N PHE A 164 -2.49 5.30 -9.83
CA PHE A 164 -2.67 6.03 -11.08
C PHE A 164 -2.86 7.54 -10.89
N GLY A 165 -3.40 7.94 -9.74
CA GLY A 165 -3.74 9.34 -9.50
C GLY A 165 -4.85 9.88 -10.41
N GLY A 166 -5.16 11.17 -10.29
CA GLY A 166 -6.08 11.85 -11.18
C GLY A 166 -7.56 11.52 -10.95
N PHE A 167 -8.34 11.56 -12.01
CA PHE A 167 -9.77 11.29 -12.04
C PHE A 167 -9.97 9.93 -12.70
N ASN A 168 -10.57 8.97 -11.98
CA ASN A 168 -10.64 7.57 -12.42
C ASN A 168 -12.08 7.08 -12.52
N PHE A 169 -12.42 6.50 -13.65
CA PHE A 169 -13.55 5.62 -13.80
C PHE A 169 -13.02 4.18 -13.94
N MET A 170 -13.33 3.36 -12.96
CA MET A 170 -12.82 1.98 -12.85
C MET A 170 -13.97 1.01 -13.03
N GLU A 171 -13.83 0.04 -13.91
CA GLU A 171 -14.76 -1.08 -14.10
C GLU A 171 -14.13 -2.36 -13.55
N PHE A 172 -14.88 -3.09 -12.75
CA PHE A 172 -14.45 -4.35 -12.13
C PHE A 172 -15.22 -5.50 -12.76
N SER A 173 -14.52 -6.46 -13.30
CA SER A 173 -15.12 -7.62 -13.95
C SER A 173 -14.89 -8.91 -13.15
N GLY A 174 -15.79 -9.89 -13.32
CA GLY A 174 -15.77 -11.16 -12.61
C GLY A 174 -14.50 -12.01 -12.82
N ASN A 175 -13.66 -11.65 -13.79
CA ASN A 175 -12.36 -12.29 -14.02
C ASN A 175 -11.20 -11.59 -13.29
N GLY A 176 -11.50 -10.67 -12.37
CA GLY A 176 -10.51 -9.94 -11.55
C GLY A 176 -9.81 -8.77 -12.25
N LYS A 177 -10.20 -8.43 -13.48
CA LYS A 177 -9.66 -7.27 -14.19
C LYS A 177 -10.29 -5.97 -13.68
N VAL A 178 -9.45 -4.95 -13.67
CA VAL A 178 -9.80 -3.57 -13.39
C VAL A 178 -9.38 -2.72 -14.59
#